data_c5795e312f073a59751b21f1b3fccbd9
#
_entry.id   c5795e312f073a59751b21f1b3fccbd9
#
_cell.length_a   1.000
_cell.length_b   1.000
_cell.length_c   1.000
_cell.angle_alpha   90.00
_cell.angle_beta   90.00
_cell.angle_gamma   90.00
#
_symmetry.space_group_name_H-M   'P 1'
#
loop_
_entity.id
_entity.type
_entity.pdbx_description
1 polymer ?
#
loop_
_entity_poly.entity_id
_entity_poly.type
_entity_poly.pdbx_seq_one_letter_code
_entity_poly.pdbx_strand_id
1 'polypeptide(L)'
;MKPVLKIVGLLFILSAIVSCKPEQKPIPYGAANCAHCNMTVADNRYGAELVNDKGKAFFFDSSECLMAYVNEQTELAEKASFILVSDFTKPGELIDARKAHYLQSKNLPSPMGLYLTAVADKTAATKMHQEHGGRLLTWNEAVTAVKNNEKPE
;
A
#
# COMPACT_ATOMS: atom_id res chain seq x y z
N MET A 1 -29.80 48.79 5.35
CA MET A 1 -30.10 47.34 5.36
C MET A 1 -29.52 46.52 4.16
N LYS A 2 -29.18 47.14 3.02
CA LYS A 2 -28.65 46.44 1.83
C LYS A 2 -27.18 46.01 1.90
N PRO A 3 -26.23 46.68 2.61
CA PRO A 3 -24.82 46.23 2.63
C PRO A 3 -24.55 44.99 3.51
N VAL A 4 -25.29 44.84 4.63
CA VAL A 4 -25.08 43.71 5.57
C VAL A 4 -25.43 42.36 4.94
N LEU A 5 -26.48 42.32 4.14
CA LEU A 5 -26.93 41.12 3.45
C LEU A 5 -25.91 40.62 2.39
N LYS A 6 -25.19 41.56 1.74
CA LYS A 6 -24.13 41.22 0.77
C LYS A 6 -22.87 40.66 1.45
N ILE A 7 -22.54 41.17 2.66
CA ILE A 7 -21.37 40.69 3.44
C ILE A 7 -21.62 39.29 3.99
N VAL A 8 -22.85 39.02 4.49
CA VAL A 8 -23.23 37.68 4.96
C VAL A 8 -23.21 36.64 3.83
N GLY A 9 -23.68 37.02 2.63
CA GLY A 9 -23.62 36.15 1.45
C GLY A 9 -22.18 35.85 1.01
N LEU A 10 -21.25 36.79 1.11
CA LEU A 10 -19.85 36.60 0.73
C LEU A 10 -19.09 35.71 1.74
N LEU A 11 -19.42 35.83 3.04
CA LEU A 11 -18.83 34.95 4.08
C LEU A 11 -19.26 33.47 3.93
N PHE A 12 -20.49 33.25 3.46
CA PHE A 12 -21.01 31.88 3.27
C PHE A 12 -20.39 31.14 2.06
N ILE A 13 -19.92 31.88 1.06
CA ILE A 13 -19.26 31.31 -0.13
C ILE A 13 -17.80 30.93 0.17
N LEU A 14 -17.15 31.58 1.13
CA LEU A 14 -15.75 31.34 1.47
C LEU A 14 -15.53 30.07 2.32
N SER A 15 -16.58 29.49 2.90
CA SER A 15 -16.51 28.28 3.75
C SER A 15 -16.59 26.96 2.98
N ALA A 16 -16.71 26.96 1.65
CA ALA A 16 -17.00 25.76 0.84
C ALA A 16 -15.76 25.06 0.25
N ILE A 17 -14.53 25.49 0.53
CA ILE A 17 -13.30 24.89 -0.02
C ILE A 17 -12.48 24.17 1.04
N VAL A 18 -13.12 23.31 1.85
CA VAL A 18 -12.38 22.29 2.60
C VAL A 18 -12.20 21.10 1.66
N SER A 19 -11.22 21.17 0.77
CA SER A 19 -10.78 20.00 0.01
C SER A 19 -10.11 19.02 0.99
N CYS A 20 -10.77 17.92 1.33
CA CYS A 20 -10.14 16.81 2.03
C CYS A 20 -9.02 16.26 1.15
N LYS A 21 -7.78 16.53 1.51
CA LYS A 21 -6.64 15.90 0.82
C LYS A 21 -6.59 14.42 1.21
N PRO A 22 -6.39 13.51 0.25
CA PRO A 22 -6.10 12.12 0.57
C PRO A 22 -4.88 12.02 1.48
N GLU A 23 -4.97 11.20 2.51
CA GLU A 23 -3.89 10.96 3.46
C GLU A 23 -3.74 9.47 3.75
N GLN A 24 -2.53 9.04 4.06
CA GLN A 24 -2.23 7.70 4.55
C GLN A 24 -2.96 7.47 5.88
N LYS A 25 -3.45 6.24 6.09
CA LYS A 25 -4.15 5.84 7.32
C LYS A 25 -3.42 4.69 8.01
N PRO A 26 -3.37 4.67 9.33
CA PRO A 26 -2.81 3.53 10.04
C PRO A 26 -3.64 2.27 9.74
N ILE A 27 -2.97 1.16 9.41
CA ILE A 27 -3.65 -0.12 9.19
C ILE A 27 -4.18 -0.63 10.52
N PRO A 28 -5.51 -0.89 10.66
CA PRO A 28 -6.08 -1.43 11.90
C PRO A 28 -5.85 -2.96 11.96
N TYR A 29 -4.61 -3.35 12.29
CA TYR A 29 -4.21 -4.75 12.41
C TYR A 29 -5.11 -5.51 13.39
N GLY A 30 -5.51 -6.72 13.02
CA GLY A 30 -6.43 -7.57 13.77
C GLY A 30 -7.91 -7.20 13.62
N ALA A 31 -8.24 -6.03 12.99
CA ALA A 31 -9.61 -5.55 12.83
C ALA A 31 -9.98 -5.30 11.36
N ALA A 32 -9.02 -4.94 10.50
CA ALA A 32 -9.29 -4.77 9.07
C ALA A 32 -9.32 -6.11 8.33
N ASN A 33 -10.18 -6.19 7.31
CA ASN A 33 -10.16 -7.28 6.34
C ASN A 33 -9.43 -6.82 5.07
N CYS A 34 -8.68 -7.74 4.48
CA CYS A 34 -7.99 -7.54 3.22
C CYS A 34 -9.01 -7.27 2.08
N ALA A 35 -8.80 -6.19 1.34
CA ALA A 35 -9.70 -5.79 0.25
C ALA A 35 -9.68 -6.74 -0.95
N HIS A 36 -8.68 -7.63 -1.04
CA HIS A 36 -8.56 -8.62 -2.11
C HIS A 36 -9.04 -10.02 -1.67
N CYS A 37 -8.44 -10.60 -0.62
CA CYS A 37 -8.72 -11.98 -0.21
C CYS A 37 -9.70 -12.11 0.97
N ASN A 38 -10.12 -10.99 1.58
CA ASN A 38 -11.02 -10.91 2.72
C ASN A 38 -10.51 -11.52 4.04
N MET A 39 -9.26 -11.94 4.10
CA MET A 39 -8.63 -12.39 5.34
C MET A 39 -8.33 -11.22 6.26
N THR A 40 -8.24 -11.48 7.57
CA THR A 40 -7.86 -10.44 8.54
C THR A 40 -6.43 -9.98 8.32
N VAL A 41 -6.21 -8.67 8.26
CA VAL A 41 -4.87 -8.06 8.18
C VAL A 41 -4.24 -8.15 9.57
N ALA A 42 -3.41 -9.16 9.83
CA ALA A 42 -2.90 -9.46 11.17
C ALA A 42 -1.41 -9.17 11.36
N ASP A 43 -0.57 -9.44 10.33
CA ASP A 43 0.89 -9.33 10.45
C ASP A 43 1.37 -7.96 9.96
N ASN A 44 1.89 -7.16 10.91
CA ASN A 44 2.37 -5.81 10.62
C ASN A 44 3.69 -5.75 9.82
N ARG A 45 4.32 -6.89 9.56
CA ARG A 45 5.48 -6.98 8.67
C ARG A 45 5.10 -6.96 7.20
N TYR A 46 3.85 -7.32 6.87
CA TYR A 46 3.39 -7.55 5.51
C TYR A 46 2.24 -6.65 5.07
N GLY A 47 1.52 -6.03 5.99
CA GLY A 47 0.35 -5.21 5.68
C GLY A 47 0.61 -4.16 4.61
N ALA A 48 -0.41 -3.84 3.82
CA ALA A 48 -0.32 -2.84 2.77
C ALA A 48 -1.59 -1.97 2.70
N GLU A 49 -1.46 -0.79 2.10
CA GLU A 49 -2.54 0.20 1.97
C GLU A 49 -2.56 0.80 0.57
N LEU A 50 -3.76 0.98 0.02
CA LEU A 50 -4.01 1.82 -1.13
C LEU A 50 -5.02 2.90 -0.74
N VAL A 51 -4.69 4.17 -0.99
CA VAL A 51 -5.60 5.30 -0.81
C VAL A 51 -5.93 5.87 -2.18
N ASN A 52 -7.21 5.88 -2.54
CA ASN A 52 -7.64 6.42 -3.81
C ASN A 52 -7.63 7.97 -3.83
N ASP A 53 -7.92 8.57 -4.98
CA ASP A 53 -8.00 10.01 -5.20
C ASP A 53 -9.06 10.73 -4.34
N LYS A 54 -10.04 9.98 -3.81
CA LYS A 54 -11.11 10.48 -2.93
C LYS A 54 -10.82 10.28 -1.43
N GLY A 55 -9.62 9.78 -1.08
CA GLY A 55 -9.22 9.55 0.31
C GLY A 55 -9.80 8.27 0.95
N LYS A 56 -10.40 7.36 0.16
CA LYS A 56 -10.81 6.04 0.67
C LYS A 56 -9.60 5.12 0.74
N ALA A 57 -9.32 4.58 1.94
CA ALA A 57 -8.29 3.60 2.17
C ALA A 57 -8.82 2.16 1.95
N PHE A 58 -7.97 1.32 1.36
CA PHE A 58 -8.12 -0.12 1.21
C PHE A 58 -6.92 -0.78 1.86
N PHE A 59 -7.14 -1.75 2.73
CA PHE A 59 -6.08 -2.45 3.45
C PHE A 59 -5.90 -3.86 2.90
N PHE A 60 -4.67 -4.35 2.96
CA PHE A 60 -4.29 -5.66 2.45
C PHE A 60 -3.42 -6.38 3.48
N ASP A 61 -3.56 -7.69 3.57
CA ASP A 61 -2.80 -8.54 4.48
C ASP A 61 -1.34 -8.72 4.05
N SER A 62 -1.06 -8.46 2.76
CA SER A 62 0.29 -8.53 2.20
C SER A 62 0.46 -7.64 0.97
N SER A 63 1.72 -7.37 0.61
CA SER A 63 2.07 -6.73 -0.66
C SER A 63 1.57 -7.53 -1.88
N GLU A 64 1.48 -8.84 -1.76
CA GLU A 64 0.97 -9.75 -2.79
C GLU A 64 -0.51 -9.50 -3.09
N CYS A 65 -1.34 -9.36 -2.05
CA CYS A 65 -2.75 -9.01 -2.20
C CYS A 65 -2.94 -7.61 -2.75
N LEU A 66 -2.13 -6.64 -2.33
CA LEU A 66 -2.11 -5.30 -2.92
C LEU A 66 -1.79 -5.36 -4.42
N MET A 67 -0.75 -6.11 -4.83
CA MET A 67 -0.33 -6.24 -6.22
C MET A 67 -1.37 -6.98 -7.07
N ALA A 68 -2.00 -8.02 -6.53
CA ALA A 68 -3.11 -8.70 -7.19
C ALA A 68 -4.28 -7.73 -7.43
N TYR A 69 -4.65 -6.96 -6.41
CA TYR A 69 -5.68 -5.94 -6.51
C TYR A 69 -5.34 -4.84 -7.54
N VAL A 70 -4.09 -4.38 -7.58
CA VAL A 70 -3.60 -3.41 -8.59
C VAL A 70 -3.72 -3.97 -10.02
N ASN A 71 -3.41 -5.26 -10.21
CA ASN A 71 -3.58 -5.93 -11.51
C ASN A 71 -5.04 -6.02 -11.95
N GLU A 72 -5.97 -6.19 -11.01
CA GLU A 72 -7.41 -6.30 -11.28
C GLU A 72 -8.10 -4.92 -11.43
N GLN A 73 -7.63 -3.93 -10.66
CA GLN A 73 -8.23 -2.60 -10.55
C GLN A 73 -7.29 -1.51 -11.10
N THR A 74 -6.83 -1.67 -12.34
CA THR A 74 -5.78 -0.82 -12.95
C THR A 74 -6.15 0.66 -12.94
N GLU A 75 -7.37 1.02 -13.32
CA GLU A 75 -7.81 2.42 -13.36
C GLU A 75 -7.81 3.07 -11.95
N LEU A 76 -8.21 2.33 -10.91
CA LEU A 76 -8.18 2.79 -9.53
C LEU A 76 -6.74 2.93 -9.03
N ALA A 77 -5.87 1.98 -9.38
CA ALA A 77 -4.47 2.00 -9.02
C ALA A 77 -3.68 3.14 -9.68
N GLU A 78 -3.99 3.47 -10.93
CA GLU A 78 -3.40 4.62 -11.65
C GLU A 78 -3.76 5.95 -11.00
N LYS A 79 -5.00 6.08 -10.49
CA LYS A 79 -5.51 7.29 -9.82
C LYS A 79 -5.25 7.30 -8.30
N ALA A 80 -4.60 6.26 -7.75
CA ALA A 80 -4.34 6.17 -6.33
C ALA A 80 -3.38 7.27 -5.87
N SER A 81 -3.75 7.96 -4.79
CA SER A 81 -2.92 8.97 -4.14
C SER A 81 -1.75 8.34 -3.40
N PHE A 82 -1.97 7.16 -2.80
CA PHE A 82 -0.95 6.39 -2.11
C PHE A 82 -1.08 4.91 -2.43
N ILE A 83 0.04 4.26 -2.65
CA ILE A 83 0.20 2.80 -2.69
C ILE A 83 1.38 2.48 -1.78
N LEU A 84 1.10 1.84 -0.64
CA LEU A 84 2.04 1.68 0.46
C LEU A 84 2.14 0.21 0.86
N VAL A 85 3.33 -0.18 1.32
CA VAL A 85 3.61 -1.52 1.88
C VAL A 85 4.37 -1.36 3.19
N SER A 86 4.24 -2.33 4.11
CA SER A 86 5.05 -2.36 5.33
C SER A 86 6.52 -2.64 5.01
N ASP A 87 7.42 -1.86 5.61
CA ASP A 87 8.84 -2.20 5.64
C ASP A 87 9.06 -3.38 6.57
N PHE A 88 9.48 -4.52 6.03
CA PHE A 88 9.73 -5.73 6.82
C PHE A 88 10.76 -5.52 7.93
N THR A 89 11.71 -4.62 7.72
CA THR A 89 12.75 -4.30 8.72
C THR A 89 12.25 -3.40 9.84
N LYS A 90 11.07 -2.75 9.63
CA LYS A 90 10.43 -1.87 10.60
C LYS A 90 8.92 -2.12 10.60
N PRO A 91 8.47 -3.21 11.25
CA PRO A 91 7.07 -3.63 11.20
C PRO A 91 6.08 -2.52 11.54
N GLY A 92 5.09 -2.31 10.65
CA GLY A 92 4.07 -1.26 10.78
C GLY A 92 4.46 0.10 10.19
N GLU A 93 5.73 0.33 9.81
CA GLU A 93 6.13 1.51 9.04
C GLU A 93 5.75 1.31 7.56
N LEU A 94 4.91 2.20 7.04
CA LEU A 94 4.47 2.14 5.65
C LEU A 94 5.40 2.97 4.75
N ILE A 95 5.80 2.39 3.65
CA ILE A 95 6.69 2.96 2.64
C ILE A 95 6.02 2.96 1.26
N ASP A 96 6.44 3.86 0.36
CA ASP A 96 5.96 3.90 -1.02
C ASP A 96 6.28 2.57 -1.74
N ALA A 97 5.24 1.84 -2.10
CA ALA A 97 5.36 0.52 -2.73
C ALA A 97 6.14 0.56 -4.05
N ARG A 98 6.02 1.66 -4.82
CA ARG A 98 6.70 1.82 -6.11
C ARG A 98 8.20 2.05 -5.97
N LYS A 99 8.66 2.47 -4.78
CA LYS A 99 10.07 2.74 -4.46
C LYS A 99 10.70 1.65 -3.60
N ALA A 100 9.89 0.78 -3.03
CA ALA A 100 10.36 -0.34 -2.22
C ALA A 100 11.18 -1.35 -3.05
N HIS A 101 12.08 -2.04 -2.38
CA HIS A 101 12.80 -3.20 -2.90
C HIS A 101 12.09 -4.46 -2.42
N TYR A 102 11.88 -5.42 -3.29
CA TYR A 102 11.19 -6.67 -2.95
C TYR A 102 12.18 -7.82 -2.97
N LEU A 103 12.15 -8.64 -1.92
CA LEU A 103 12.84 -9.91 -1.89
C LEU A 103 11.81 -11.03 -2.02
N GLN A 104 11.97 -11.88 -3.01
CA GLN A 104 11.21 -13.12 -3.13
C GLN A 104 12.09 -14.29 -2.74
N SER A 105 11.80 -14.89 -1.58
CA SER A 105 12.62 -15.98 -1.04
C SER A 105 11.79 -17.04 -0.34
N LYS A 106 12.00 -18.32 -0.68
CA LYS A 106 11.33 -19.47 -0.03
C LYS A 106 11.63 -19.58 1.47
N ASN A 107 12.69 -18.89 1.94
CA ASN A 107 13.08 -18.86 3.35
C ASN A 107 12.36 -17.74 4.14
N LEU A 108 11.56 -16.90 3.49
CA LEU A 108 10.75 -15.84 4.09
C LEU A 108 9.29 -16.02 3.67
N PRO A 109 8.54 -16.90 4.38
CA PRO A 109 7.14 -17.14 4.06
C PRO A 109 6.29 -15.89 4.28
N SER A 110 5.44 -15.59 3.30
CA SER A 110 4.48 -14.48 3.30
C SER A 110 3.05 -15.00 3.43
N PRO A 111 2.07 -14.16 3.83
CA PRO A 111 0.68 -14.59 4.06
C PRO A 111 0.04 -15.28 2.85
N MET A 112 0.33 -14.83 1.63
CA MET A 112 -0.27 -15.39 0.41
C MET A 112 0.59 -16.46 -0.28
N GLY A 113 1.78 -16.75 0.25
CA GLY A 113 2.62 -17.85 -0.22
C GLY A 113 3.31 -17.63 -1.57
N LEU A 114 3.48 -16.36 -1.98
CA LEU A 114 4.39 -15.98 -3.07
C LEU A 114 5.76 -15.53 -2.54
N TYR A 115 5.90 -15.50 -1.20
CA TYR A 115 7.17 -15.29 -0.52
C TYR A 115 7.80 -13.91 -0.78
N LEU A 116 6.95 -12.89 -0.97
CA LEU A 116 7.37 -11.51 -1.18
C LEU A 116 7.50 -10.74 0.14
N THR A 117 8.62 -10.07 0.28
CA THR A 117 8.95 -9.21 1.42
C THR A 117 9.37 -7.85 0.89
N ALA A 118 8.76 -6.76 1.38
CA ALA A 118 9.10 -5.39 0.97
C ALA A 118 10.07 -4.75 1.96
N VAL A 119 11.05 -3.99 1.46
CA VAL A 119 12.10 -3.32 2.23
C VAL A 119 12.35 -1.93 1.67
N ALA A 120 12.45 -0.91 2.56
CA ALA A 120 12.68 0.47 2.14
C ALA A 120 14.09 0.69 1.60
N ASP A 121 15.10 0.14 2.28
CA ASP A 121 16.51 0.39 2.02
C ASP A 121 17.16 -0.70 1.16
N LYS A 122 17.85 -0.27 0.10
CA LYS A 122 18.52 -1.19 -0.83
C LYS A 122 19.61 -2.02 -0.15
N THR A 123 20.33 -1.44 0.80
CA THR A 123 21.41 -2.14 1.52
C THR A 123 20.81 -3.23 2.40
N ALA A 124 19.71 -2.93 3.11
CA ALA A 124 18.97 -3.90 3.90
C ALA A 124 18.42 -5.03 3.02
N ALA A 125 17.82 -4.71 1.87
CA ALA A 125 17.32 -5.70 0.91
C ALA A 125 18.44 -6.62 0.39
N THR A 126 19.62 -6.04 0.08
CA THR A 126 20.80 -6.81 -0.36
C THR A 126 21.31 -7.75 0.75
N LYS A 127 21.36 -7.25 1.99
CA LYS A 127 21.75 -8.07 3.15
C LYS A 127 20.78 -9.22 3.37
N MET A 128 19.48 -8.95 3.33
CA MET A 128 18.45 -9.99 3.45
C MET A 128 18.56 -11.03 2.32
N HIS A 129 18.85 -10.59 1.10
CA HIS A 129 19.08 -11.50 -0.03
C HIS A 129 20.30 -12.42 0.20
N GLN A 130 21.40 -11.89 0.77
CA GLN A 130 22.58 -12.70 1.13
C GLN A 130 22.26 -13.73 2.22
N GLU A 131 21.41 -13.37 3.20
CA GLU A 131 21.06 -14.23 4.33
C GLU A 131 19.99 -15.28 3.98
N HIS A 132 19.03 -14.94 3.13
CA HIS A 132 17.85 -15.77 2.86
C HIS A 132 17.80 -16.32 1.43
N GLY A 133 18.72 -15.88 0.54
CA GLY A 133 18.68 -16.26 -0.88
C GLY A 133 17.46 -15.67 -1.60
N GLY A 134 17.09 -16.26 -2.72
CA GLY A 134 15.96 -15.83 -3.54
C GLY A 134 16.36 -14.82 -4.59
N ARG A 135 15.44 -13.90 -4.98
CA ARG A 135 15.69 -12.87 -5.99
C ARG A 135 15.19 -11.50 -5.52
N LEU A 136 15.95 -10.45 -5.86
CA LEU A 136 15.51 -9.06 -5.67
C LEU A 136 14.70 -8.61 -6.87
N LEU A 137 13.57 -7.94 -6.60
CA LEU A 137 12.63 -7.45 -7.60
C LEU A 137 12.35 -5.97 -7.37
N THR A 138 12.14 -5.25 -8.45
CA THR A 138 11.49 -3.94 -8.47
C THR A 138 9.97 -4.09 -8.30
N TRP A 139 9.26 -2.99 -8.09
CA TRP A 139 7.80 -2.98 -8.05
C TRP A 139 7.17 -3.65 -9.29
N ASN A 140 7.61 -3.27 -10.49
CA ASN A 140 7.02 -3.79 -11.72
C ASN A 140 7.26 -5.29 -11.91
N GLU A 141 8.45 -5.78 -11.54
CA GLU A 141 8.78 -7.20 -11.57
C GLU A 141 7.97 -7.97 -10.53
N ALA A 142 7.79 -7.43 -9.32
CA ALA A 142 6.97 -8.04 -8.28
C ALA A 142 5.48 -8.10 -8.67
N VAL A 143 4.92 -7.02 -9.24
CA VAL A 143 3.55 -6.99 -9.77
C VAL A 143 3.36 -8.04 -10.86
N THR A 144 4.34 -8.19 -11.75
CA THR A 144 4.34 -9.21 -12.82
C THR A 144 4.42 -10.62 -12.24
N ALA A 145 5.30 -10.85 -11.27
CA ALA A 145 5.44 -12.14 -10.61
C ALA A 145 4.13 -12.56 -9.90
N VAL A 146 3.46 -11.61 -9.22
CA VAL A 146 2.14 -11.88 -8.60
C VAL A 146 1.09 -12.20 -9.66
N LYS A 147 1.02 -11.43 -10.75
CA LYS A 147 0.10 -11.68 -11.86
C LYS A 147 0.25 -13.09 -12.45
N ASN A 148 1.49 -13.55 -12.58
CA ASN A 148 1.82 -14.84 -13.14
C ASN A 148 1.82 -15.99 -12.10
N ASN A 149 1.53 -15.68 -10.81
CA ASN A 149 1.63 -16.62 -9.68
C ASN A 149 3.02 -17.30 -9.59
N GLU A 150 4.08 -16.53 -9.84
CA GLU A 150 5.46 -17.02 -9.81
C GLU A 150 5.92 -17.23 -8.38
N LYS A 151 6.34 -18.45 -8.06
CA LYS A 151 6.94 -18.80 -6.77
C LYS A 151 8.47 -18.77 -6.85
N PRO A 152 9.18 -18.57 -5.71
CA PRO A 152 10.62 -18.69 -5.70
C PRO A 152 11.05 -20.14 -5.97
N GLU A 153 12.16 -20.30 -6.69
CA GLU A 153 12.80 -21.61 -6.98
C GLU A 153 13.42 -22.25 -5.75
#